data_453e3beedd9dc7b463ba15cb36b45da8
#
_entry.id   453e3beedd9dc7b463ba15cb36b45da8
#
_cell.length_a   1.000
_cell.length_b   1.000
_cell.length_c   1.000
_cell.angle_alpha   90.00
_cell.angle_beta   90.00
_cell.angle_gamma   90.00
#
_symmetry.space_group_name_H-M   'P 1'
#
loop_
_entity.id
_entity.type
_entity.pdbx_description
1 polymer ?
#
loop_
_entity_poly.entity_id
_entity_poly.type
_entity_poly.pdbx_seq_one_letter_code
_entity_poly.pdbx_strand_id
1 'polypeptide(L)'
;MTKSNSSDSKKARAMLALTRFVVYLILIFLSALCLFSFYMLIVNASRTNADLQSGFKLLPQGSFMANLKNAWNDSSINIPRGLLNSFFVAGCTAVLTTYFSALTAYGIHAYNFKLKNAAFTFIMAVMVIPKQVSATGFVQLCYKYHLTNSYLPLILPGIATPVVFFYMKQYMESVLPMEIVDAARVDGSGEFHTFNRIVLPMLKPALAVQLIFSFVESWNNYFLPALLLDKAEMKTVPIMIAQLRAADYSKF
;
A
#
# COMPACT_ATOMS: atom_id res chain seq x y z
N MET A 1 -50.35 -25.79 22.92
CA MET A 1 -49.33 -25.79 21.85
C MET A 1 -48.21 -24.73 22.01
N THR A 2 -47.77 -24.35 23.22
CA THR A 2 -46.84 -23.23 23.45
C THR A 2 -45.53 -23.57 24.18
N LYS A 3 -45.26 -24.84 24.52
CA LYS A 3 -44.01 -25.25 25.20
C LYS A 3 -42.85 -25.64 24.26
N SER A 4 -43.12 -25.98 23.01
CA SER A 4 -42.08 -26.38 22.01
C SER A 4 -41.21 -25.19 21.56
N ASN A 5 -41.76 -23.99 21.42
CA ASN A 5 -41.08 -22.81 20.92
C ASN A 5 -40.02 -22.22 21.87
N SER A 6 -40.12 -22.45 23.18
CA SER A 6 -39.16 -21.87 24.17
C SER A 6 -37.86 -22.69 24.27
N SER A 7 -37.96 -24.01 24.10
CA SER A 7 -36.80 -24.93 24.09
C SER A 7 -35.90 -24.72 22.87
N ASP A 8 -36.50 -24.54 21.68
CA ASP A 8 -35.76 -24.33 20.45
C ASP A 8 -35.06 -22.96 20.42
N SER A 9 -35.71 -21.94 20.99
CA SER A 9 -35.10 -20.61 21.15
C SER A 9 -33.90 -20.59 22.09
N LYS A 10 -33.94 -21.39 23.18
CA LYS A 10 -32.80 -21.53 24.12
C LYS A 10 -31.63 -22.27 23.47
N LYS A 11 -31.90 -23.35 22.72
CA LYS A 11 -30.87 -24.10 21.97
C LYS A 11 -30.21 -23.22 20.91
N ALA A 12 -31.00 -22.45 20.15
CA ALA A 12 -30.48 -21.51 19.14
C ALA A 12 -29.60 -20.43 19.77
N ARG A 13 -30.00 -19.86 20.92
CA ARG A 13 -29.16 -18.88 21.65
C ARG A 13 -27.86 -19.48 22.19
N ALA A 14 -27.91 -20.71 22.72
CA ALA A 14 -26.72 -21.41 23.20
C ALA A 14 -25.76 -21.73 22.04
N MET A 15 -26.28 -22.15 20.89
CA MET A 15 -25.48 -22.41 19.69
C MET A 15 -24.82 -21.12 19.16
N LEU A 16 -25.56 -20.00 19.13
CA LEU A 16 -25.03 -18.70 18.76
C LEU A 16 -23.94 -18.22 19.75
N ALA A 17 -24.14 -18.44 21.05
CA ALA A 17 -23.14 -18.09 22.06
C ALA A 17 -21.86 -18.92 21.89
N LEU A 18 -22.00 -20.23 21.66
CA LEU A 18 -20.86 -21.13 21.39
C LEU A 18 -20.12 -20.73 20.11
N THR A 19 -20.86 -20.45 19.03
CA THR A 19 -20.24 -19.99 17.76
C THR A 19 -19.48 -18.69 17.96
N ARG A 20 -20.06 -17.72 18.66
CA ARG A 20 -19.38 -16.46 18.99
C ARG A 20 -18.13 -16.69 19.82
N PHE A 21 -18.20 -17.54 20.84
CA PHE A 21 -17.05 -17.88 21.68
C PHE A 21 -15.90 -18.47 20.84
N VAL A 22 -16.20 -19.45 19.99
CA VAL A 22 -15.20 -20.08 19.09
C VAL A 22 -14.59 -19.05 18.12
N VAL A 23 -15.45 -18.21 17.52
CA VAL A 23 -14.98 -17.14 16.61
C VAL A 23 -14.05 -16.16 17.33
N TYR A 24 -14.45 -15.70 18.54
CA TYR A 24 -13.59 -14.80 19.32
C TYR A 24 -12.28 -15.46 19.74
N LEU A 25 -12.30 -16.72 20.12
CA LEU A 25 -11.08 -17.46 20.47
C LEU A 25 -10.12 -17.54 19.29
N ILE A 26 -10.63 -17.87 18.10
CA ILE A 26 -9.82 -17.90 16.87
C ILE A 26 -9.26 -16.49 16.55
N LEU A 27 -10.10 -15.46 16.63
CA LEU A 27 -9.69 -14.08 16.34
C LEU A 27 -8.62 -13.59 17.32
N ILE A 28 -8.78 -13.87 18.63
CA ILE A 28 -7.79 -13.52 19.66
C ILE A 28 -6.47 -14.26 19.41
N PHE A 29 -6.53 -15.56 19.10
CA PHE A 29 -5.35 -16.35 18.79
C PHE A 29 -4.60 -15.79 17.56
N LEU A 30 -5.30 -15.52 16.46
CA LEU A 30 -4.71 -14.94 15.27
C LEU A 30 -4.13 -13.54 15.53
N SER A 31 -4.85 -12.72 16.29
CA SER A 31 -4.37 -11.38 16.68
C SER A 31 -3.10 -11.47 17.54
N ALA A 32 -3.08 -12.39 18.51
CA ALA A 32 -1.90 -12.62 19.34
C ALA A 32 -0.70 -13.09 18.51
N LEU A 33 -0.91 -13.96 17.53
CA LEU A 33 0.12 -14.45 16.62
C LEU A 33 0.69 -13.32 15.73
N CYS A 34 -0.17 -12.44 15.21
CA CYS A 34 0.25 -11.26 14.47
C CYS A 34 1.06 -10.30 15.35
N LEU A 35 0.55 -9.97 16.55
CA LEU A 35 1.21 -9.05 17.47
C LEU A 35 2.53 -9.59 18.00
N PHE A 36 2.63 -10.93 18.16
CA PHE A 36 3.85 -11.58 18.61
C PHE A 36 5.04 -11.31 17.68
N SER A 37 4.82 -11.25 16.37
CA SER A 37 5.89 -10.93 15.42
C SER A 37 6.44 -9.51 15.65
N PHE A 38 5.58 -8.52 15.89
CA PHE A 38 6.00 -7.16 16.22
C PHE A 38 6.68 -7.07 17.59
N TYR A 39 6.15 -7.80 18.59
CA TYR A 39 6.78 -7.91 19.89
C TYR A 39 8.22 -8.45 19.77
N MET A 40 8.43 -9.51 19.00
CA MET A 40 9.75 -10.08 18.77
C MET A 40 10.71 -9.13 18.04
N LEU A 41 10.23 -8.28 17.14
CA LEU A 41 11.06 -7.23 16.54
C LEU A 41 11.59 -6.27 17.60
N ILE A 42 10.75 -5.82 18.52
CA ILE A 42 11.15 -4.91 19.62
C ILE A 42 12.12 -5.60 20.57
N VAL A 43 11.83 -6.85 20.94
CA VAL A 43 12.74 -7.64 21.80
C VAL A 43 14.11 -7.80 21.14
N ASN A 44 14.16 -8.20 19.86
CA ASN A 44 15.43 -8.37 19.16
C ASN A 44 16.18 -7.05 18.96
N ALA A 45 15.47 -5.95 18.68
CA ALA A 45 16.07 -4.62 18.56
C ALA A 45 16.69 -4.12 19.88
N SER A 46 16.28 -4.69 21.04
CA SER A 46 16.82 -4.33 22.37
C SER A 46 18.01 -5.18 22.82
N ARG A 47 18.43 -6.16 22.01
CA ARG A 47 19.48 -7.13 22.34
C ARG A 47 20.81 -6.77 21.68
N THR A 48 21.91 -7.21 22.28
CA THR A 48 23.25 -7.17 21.67
C THR A 48 23.42 -8.30 20.63
N ASN A 49 24.42 -8.21 19.75
CA ASN A 49 24.72 -9.26 18.80
C ASN A 49 25.07 -10.60 19.49
N ALA A 50 25.82 -10.56 20.58
CA ALA A 50 26.14 -11.76 21.37
C ALA A 50 24.87 -12.40 21.94
N ASP A 51 23.93 -11.60 22.42
CA ASP A 51 22.64 -12.10 22.89
C ASP A 51 21.77 -12.68 21.79
N LEU A 52 21.76 -12.08 20.60
CA LEU A 52 21.04 -12.61 19.44
C LEU A 52 21.57 -13.99 19.02
N GLN A 53 22.89 -14.18 19.04
CA GLN A 53 23.52 -15.45 18.76
C GLN A 53 23.28 -16.51 19.86
N SER A 54 23.00 -16.09 21.10
CA SER A 54 22.67 -17.01 22.21
C SER A 54 21.30 -17.68 22.10
N GLY A 55 20.53 -17.38 21.05
CA GLY A 55 19.26 -18.00 20.73
C GLY A 55 18.03 -17.18 21.13
N PHE A 56 16.89 -17.85 21.15
CA PHE A 56 15.58 -17.24 21.36
C PHE A 56 15.36 -16.77 22.81
N LYS A 57 14.95 -15.52 22.99
CA LYS A 57 14.56 -14.95 24.29
C LYS A 57 13.31 -14.11 24.13
N LEU A 58 12.42 -14.14 25.12
CA LEU A 58 11.16 -13.42 25.10
C LEU A 58 11.25 -12.03 25.77
N LEU A 59 12.24 -11.76 26.57
CA LEU A 59 12.34 -10.52 27.34
C LEU A 59 13.24 -9.49 26.63
N PRO A 60 12.80 -8.22 26.53
CA PRO A 60 13.64 -7.14 26.01
C PRO A 60 14.82 -6.87 26.93
N GLN A 61 15.90 -6.36 26.33
CA GLN A 61 17.11 -5.96 27.05
C GLN A 61 17.34 -4.43 26.94
N GLY A 62 18.37 -3.92 27.59
CA GLY A 62 18.63 -2.48 27.72
C GLY A 62 19.31 -1.81 26.49
N SER A 63 19.65 -2.58 25.44
CA SER A 63 20.49 -2.05 24.33
C SER A 63 19.70 -1.32 23.23
N PHE A 64 18.36 -1.21 23.33
CA PHE A 64 17.52 -0.61 22.28
C PHE A 64 18.00 0.78 21.86
N MET A 65 18.24 1.67 22.82
CA MET A 65 18.64 3.06 22.52
C MET A 65 20.04 3.15 21.94
N ALA A 66 20.96 2.29 22.39
CA ALA A 66 22.31 2.19 21.83
C ALA A 66 22.27 1.69 20.39
N ASN A 67 21.53 0.63 20.12
CA ASN A 67 21.36 0.08 18.78
C ASN A 67 20.69 1.10 17.83
N LEU A 68 19.66 1.81 18.30
CA LEU A 68 19.00 2.85 17.52
C LEU A 68 19.97 4.00 17.18
N LYS A 69 20.76 4.48 18.17
CA LYS A 69 21.75 5.53 17.96
C LYS A 69 22.84 5.09 16.99
N ASN A 70 23.33 3.86 17.12
CA ASN A 70 24.35 3.31 16.21
C ASN A 70 23.82 3.23 14.78
N ALA A 71 22.61 2.68 14.59
CA ALA A 71 21.99 2.59 13.28
C ALA A 71 21.70 3.98 12.67
N TRP A 72 21.28 4.94 13.50
CA TRP A 72 20.97 6.29 13.02
C TRP A 72 22.21 7.06 12.57
N ASN A 73 23.35 6.86 13.24
CA ASN A 73 24.61 7.55 12.98
C ASN A 73 25.55 6.77 12.05
N ASP A 74 25.11 5.61 11.55
CA ASP A 74 25.94 4.82 10.64
C ASP A 74 26.16 5.57 9.33
N SER A 75 27.43 5.92 9.06
CA SER A 75 27.82 6.64 7.85
C SER A 75 27.73 5.79 6.57
N SER A 76 27.75 4.46 6.69
CA SER A 76 27.65 3.55 5.55
C SER A 76 26.24 3.43 5.04
N ILE A 77 25.24 3.64 5.92
CA ILE A 77 23.82 3.53 5.61
C ILE A 77 23.10 4.73 6.21
N ASN A 78 22.93 5.77 5.42
CA ASN A 78 22.25 6.99 5.87
C ASN A 78 20.74 6.76 6.02
N ILE A 79 20.33 6.14 7.15
CA ILE A 79 18.91 5.81 7.44
C ILE A 79 17.99 7.03 7.37
N PRO A 80 18.32 8.20 7.97
CA PRO A 80 17.48 9.39 7.84
C PRO A 80 17.20 9.78 6.39
N ARG A 81 18.22 9.73 5.55
CA ARG A 81 18.07 10.02 4.11
C ARG A 81 17.19 8.98 3.41
N GLY A 82 17.40 7.69 3.71
CA GLY A 82 16.59 6.62 3.16
C GLY A 82 15.12 6.71 3.53
N LEU A 83 14.81 7.09 4.78
CA LEU A 83 13.44 7.35 5.23
C LEU A 83 12.79 8.49 4.44
N LEU A 84 13.49 9.61 4.26
CA LEU A 84 13.01 10.75 3.46
C LEU A 84 12.78 10.35 2.00
N ASN A 85 13.73 9.62 1.40
CA ASN A 85 13.61 9.14 0.02
C ASN A 85 12.39 8.22 -0.15
N SER A 86 12.23 7.23 0.75
CA SER A 86 11.09 6.31 0.73
C SER A 86 9.77 7.05 0.91
N PHE A 87 9.70 8.00 1.86
CA PHE A 87 8.50 8.79 2.10
C PHE A 87 8.14 9.66 0.90
N PHE A 88 9.13 10.30 0.28
CA PHE A 88 8.93 11.12 -0.92
C PHE A 88 8.43 10.29 -2.09
N VAL A 89 9.10 9.18 -2.41
CA VAL A 89 8.71 8.30 -3.52
C VAL A 89 7.32 7.71 -3.27
N ALA A 90 7.09 7.14 -2.09
CA ALA A 90 5.81 6.52 -1.76
C ALA A 90 4.66 7.54 -1.70
N GLY A 91 4.89 8.71 -1.12
CA GLY A 91 3.90 9.78 -1.04
C GLY A 91 3.50 10.32 -2.40
N CYS A 92 4.49 10.66 -3.24
CA CYS A 92 4.22 11.13 -4.60
C CYS A 92 3.51 10.06 -5.44
N THR A 93 3.98 8.80 -5.38
CA THR A 93 3.33 7.69 -6.09
C THR A 93 1.89 7.51 -5.63
N ALA A 94 1.63 7.48 -4.33
CA ALA A 94 0.27 7.29 -3.79
C ALA A 94 -0.69 8.39 -4.24
N VAL A 95 -0.27 9.65 -4.15
CA VAL A 95 -1.10 10.80 -4.57
C VAL A 95 -1.40 10.74 -6.07
N LEU A 96 -0.38 10.55 -6.89
CA LEU A 96 -0.55 10.50 -8.34
C LEU A 96 -1.39 9.30 -8.77
N THR A 97 -1.11 8.11 -8.23
CA THR A 97 -1.89 6.89 -8.50
C THR A 97 -3.36 7.09 -8.18
N THR A 98 -3.66 7.58 -6.97
CA THR A 98 -5.04 7.72 -6.51
C THR A 98 -5.80 8.79 -7.29
N TYR A 99 -5.17 9.94 -7.53
CA TYR A 99 -5.78 11.05 -8.25
C TYR A 99 -6.07 10.70 -9.71
N PHE A 100 -5.08 10.20 -10.44
CA PHE A 100 -5.24 9.89 -11.86
C PHE A 100 -6.13 8.66 -12.10
N SER A 101 -6.10 7.69 -11.18
CA SER A 101 -7.05 6.56 -11.23
C SER A 101 -8.50 7.03 -11.02
N ALA A 102 -8.73 7.95 -10.08
CA ALA A 102 -10.06 8.54 -9.87
C ALA A 102 -10.51 9.37 -11.08
N LEU A 103 -9.59 10.17 -11.66
CA LEU A 103 -9.87 10.97 -12.85
C LEU A 103 -10.21 10.09 -14.07
N THR A 104 -9.46 9.02 -14.26
CA THR A 104 -9.72 8.04 -15.34
C THR A 104 -11.05 7.31 -15.12
N ALA A 105 -11.35 6.94 -13.87
CA ALA A 105 -12.62 6.33 -13.49
C ALA A 105 -13.79 7.28 -13.77
N TYR A 106 -13.63 8.56 -13.45
CA TYR A 106 -14.62 9.59 -13.77
C TYR A 106 -14.84 9.73 -15.29
N GLY A 107 -13.76 9.76 -16.07
CA GLY A 107 -13.85 9.80 -17.53
C GLY A 107 -14.60 8.61 -18.12
N ILE A 108 -14.35 7.40 -17.61
CA ILE A 108 -15.08 6.19 -18.04
C ILE A 108 -16.51 6.15 -17.49
N HIS A 109 -16.80 6.75 -16.32
CA HIS A 109 -18.15 6.74 -15.72
C HIS A 109 -19.05 7.81 -16.36
N ALA A 110 -18.60 9.04 -16.40
CA ALA A 110 -19.40 10.22 -16.71
C ALA A 110 -19.59 10.51 -18.20
N TYR A 111 -18.77 9.90 -19.07
CA TYR A 111 -18.85 10.19 -20.52
C TYR A 111 -19.29 8.97 -21.32
N ASN A 112 -20.05 9.25 -22.39
CA ASN A 112 -20.41 8.29 -23.42
C ASN A 112 -19.62 8.59 -24.69
N PHE A 113 -18.65 7.73 -25.04
CA PHE A 113 -17.84 7.84 -26.24
C PHE A 113 -17.68 6.48 -26.92
N LYS A 114 -17.43 6.49 -28.23
CA LYS A 114 -17.43 5.27 -29.07
C LYS A 114 -16.49 4.16 -28.57
N LEU A 115 -15.36 4.52 -27.98
CA LEU A 115 -14.33 3.56 -27.51
C LEU A 115 -14.38 3.27 -26.01
N LYS A 116 -15.42 3.70 -25.29
CA LYS A 116 -15.56 3.53 -23.84
C LYS A 116 -15.32 2.09 -23.37
N ASN A 117 -16.03 1.15 -23.98
CA ASN A 117 -15.93 -0.28 -23.63
C ASN A 117 -14.56 -0.86 -24.02
N ALA A 118 -14.00 -0.45 -25.16
CA ALA A 118 -12.68 -0.88 -25.59
C ALA A 118 -11.58 -0.36 -24.65
N ALA A 119 -11.67 0.92 -24.23
CA ALA A 119 -10.74 1.52 -23.27
C ALA A 119 -10.81 0.81 -21.92
N PHE A 120 -12.01 0.55 -21.42
CA PHE A 120 -12.19 -0.21 -20.16
C PHE A 120 -11.61 -1.62 -20.29
N THR A 121 -11.95 -2.36 -21.35
CA THR A 121 -11.44 -3.72 -21.59
C THR A 121 -9.92 -3.73 -21.72
N PHE A 122 -9.33 -2.73 -22.40
CA PHE A 122 -7.87 -2.59 -22.52
C PHE A 122 -7.21 -2.40 -21.15
N ILE A 123 -7.73 -1.51 -20.31
CA ILE A 123 -7.18 -1.29 -18.95
C ILE A 123 -7.27 -2.60 -18.15
N MET A 124 -8.38 -3.32 -18.24
CA MET A 124 -8.55 -4.60 -17.55
C MET A 124 -7.62 -5.69 -18.08
N ALA A 125 -7.38 -5.73 -19.38
CA ALA A 125 -6.43 -6.67 -19.99
C ALA A 125 -5.00 -6.43 -19.53
N VAL A 126 -4.58 -5.16 -19.41
CA VAL A 126 -3.24 -4.79 -18.88
C VAL A 126 -3.06 -5.27 -17.43
N MET A 127 -4.12 -5.31 -16.63
CA MET A 127 -4.08 -5.79 -15.24
C MET A 127 -3.64 -7.26 -15.13
N VAL A 128 -3.88 -8.08 -16.16
CA VAL A 128 -3.51 -9.51 -16.16
C VAL A 128 -2.01 -9.72 -16.43
N ILE A 129 -1.32 -8.74 -16.97
CA ILE A 129 0.12 -8.83 -17.28
C ILE A 129 0.93 -8.80 -15.96
N PRO A 130 1.75 -9.84 -15.68
CA PRO A 130 2.58 -9.84 -14.48
C PRO A 130 3.57 -8.67 -14.48
N LYS A 131 3.59 -7.89 -13.40
CA LYS A 131 4.47 -6.71 -13.25
C LYS A 131 5.96 -7.05 -13.45
N GLN A 132 6.39 -8.22 -13.00
CA GLN A 132 7.78 -8.69 -13.10
C GLN A 132 8.22 -8.90 -14.56
N VAL A 133 7.33 -9.38 -15.41
CA VAL A 133 7.62 -9.57 -16.85
C VAL A 133 7.84 -8.22 -17.54
N SER A 134 6.97 -7.27 -17.24
CA SER A 134 7.06 -5.91 -17.81
C SER A 134 8.28 -5.13 -17.28
N ALA A 135 8.77 -5.47 -16.09
CA ALA A 135 9.84 -4.74 -15.45
C ALA A 135 11.16 -4.78 -16.24
N THR A 136 11.49 -5.93 -16.87
CA THR A 136 12.74 -6.05 -17.64
C THR A 136 12.79 -5.06 -18.81
N GLY A 137 11.71 -4.97 -19.60
CA GLY A 137 11.62 -4.01 -20.69
C GLY A 137 11.60 -2.56 -20.20
N PHE A 138 10.91 -2.31 -19.08
CA PHE A 138 10.86 -0.99 -18.45
C PHE A 138 12.24 -0.54 -17.95
N VAL A 139 13.00 -1.40 -17.31
CA VAL A 139 14.35 -1.12 -16.84
C VAL A 139 15.29 -0.83 -18.04
N GLN A 140 15.23 -1.63 -19.11
CA GLN A 140 16.00 -1.35 -20.34
C GLN A 140 15.65 0.02 -20.94
N LEU A 141 14.36 0.38 -20.93
CA LEU A 141 13.92 1.71 -21.36
C LEU A 141 14.53 2.82 -20.49
N CYS A 142 14.54 2.65 -19.16
CA CYS A 142 15.13 3.61 -18.24
C CYS A 142 16.63 3.79 -18.49
N TYR A 143 17.37 2.71 -18.73
CA TYR A 143 18.79 2.79 -19.10
C TYR A 143 18.99 3.52 -20.43
N LYS A 144 18.20 3.19 -21.45
CA LYS A 144 18.28 3.81 -22.77
C LYS A 144 18.07 5.33 -22.73
N TYR A 145 17.16 5.81 -21.88
CA TYR A 145 16.83 7.23 -21.75
C TYR A 145 17.54 7.93 -20.58
N HIS A 146 18.55 7.30 -19.98
CA HIS A 146 19.33 7.86 -18.86
C HIS A 146 18.47 8.29 -17.67
N LEU A 147 17.42 7.54 -17.39
CA LEU A 147 16.50 7.77 -16.25
C LEU A 147 16.92 7.03 -14.98
N THR A 148 18.07 6.35 -14.98
CA THR A 148 18.66 5.75 -13.77
C THR A 148 19.08 6.84 -12.77
N ASN A 149 19.15 6.48 -11.50
CA ASN A 149 19.43 7.44 -10.42
C ASN A 149 18.45 8.64 -10.44
N SER A 150 17.17 8.36 -10.73
CA SER A 150 16.06 9.30 -10.68
C SER A 150 14.84 8.64 -10.04
N TYR A 151 14.02 9.42 -9.33
CA TYR A 151 12.76 8.91 -8.77
C TYR A 151 11.61 8.92 -9.78
N LEU A 152 11.77 9.58 -10.92
CA LEU A 152 10.73 9.67 -11.96
C LEU A 152 10.24 8.28 -12.43
N PRO A 153 11.11 7.31 -12.75
CA PRO A 153 10.68 5.98 -13.15
C PRO A 153 9.96 5.19 -12.05
N LEU A 154 10.14 5.57 -10.79
CA LEU A 154 9.46 4.93 -9.66
C LEU A 154 8.08 5.55 -9.41
N ILE A 155 7.92 6.83 -9.71
CA ILE A 155 6.71 7.61 -9.41
C ILE A 155 5.73 7.64 -10.60
N LEU A 156 6.21 7.95 -11.81
CA LEU A 156 5.34 8.18 -12.96
C LEU A 156 4.48 6.98 -13.39
N PRO A 157 4.97 5.72 -13.35
CA PRO A 157 4.13 4.57 -13.70
C PRO A 157 2.91 4.40 -12.79
N GLY A 158 2.95 4.97 -11.58
CA GLY A 158 1.81 5.00 -10.66
C GLY A 158 0.56 5.67 -11.26
N ILE A 159 0.73 6.63 -12.19
CA ILE A 159 -0.39 7.32 -12.86
C ILE A 159 -1.30 6.31 -13.60
N ALA A 160 -0.75 5.23 -14.13
CA ALA A 160 -1.44 4.22 -14.92
C ALA A 160 -1.55 2.89 -14.17
N THR A 161 -2.19 2.89 -12.99
CA THR A 161 -2.35 1.69 -12.16
C THR A 161 -3.76 1.09 -12.34
N PRO A 162 -3.92 -0.01 -13.12
CA PRO A 162 -5.24 -0.57 -13.46
C PRO A 162 -6.05 -1.04 -12.25
N VAL A 163 -5.41 -1.60 -11.23
CA VAL A 163 -6.07 -2.10 -10.01
C VAL A 163 -6.75 -0.96 -9.26
N VAL A 164 -6.04 0.17 -9.08
CA VAL A 164 -6.58 1.35 -8.37
C VAL A 164 -7.69 2.00 -9.20
N PHE A 165 -7.51 2.11 -10.51
CA PHE A 165 -8.56 2.55 -11.43
C PHE A 165 -9.83 1.70 -11.30
N PHE A 166 -9.71 0.38 -11.33
CA PHE A 166 -10.85 -0.53 -11.21
C PHE A 166 -11.61 -0.32 -9.90
N TYR A 167 -10.89 -0.24 -8.78
CA TYR A 167 -11.48 0.02 -7.48
C TYR A 167 -12.21 1.37 -7.44
N MET A 168 -11.57 2.43 -7.95
CA MET A 168 -12.18 3.77 -7.98
C MET A 168 -13.43 3.80 -8.86
N LYS A 169 -13.41 3.09 -9.99
CA LYS A 169 -14.57 2.97 -10.88
C LYS A 169 -15.74 2.27 -10.18
N GLN A 170 -15.49 1.12 -9.54
CA GLN A 170 -16.53 0.37 -8.84
C GLN A 170 -17.14 1.18 -7.69
N TYR A 171 -16.30 1.88 -6.93
CA TYR A 171 -16.77 2.74 -5.86
C TYR A 171 -17.60 3.92 -6.39
N MET A 172 -17.13 4.54 -7.47
CA MET A 172 -17.83 5.67 -8.12
C MET A 172 -19.22 5.27 -8.62
N GLU A 173 -19.35 4.10 -9.21
CA GLU A 173 -20.65 3.53 -9.66
C GLU A 173 -21.65 3.39 -8.52
N SER A 174 -21.18 3.17 -7.29
CA SER A 174 -22.04 2.99 -6.13
C SER A 174 -22.43 4.29 -5.42
N VAL A 175 -21.64 5.37 -5.59
CA VAL A 175 -21.82 6.61 -4.79
C VAL A 175 -22.03 7.89 -5.61
N LEU A 176 -21.84 7.87 -6.93
CA LEU A 176 -21.98 9.02 -7.81
C LEU A 176 -23.16 8.82 -8.79
N PRO A 177 -24.36 9.28 -8.45
CA PRO A 177 -25.48 9.38 -9.42
C PRO A 177 -25.12 10.36 -10.53
N MET A 178 -25.47 10.01 -11.78
CA MET A 178 -25.17 10.88 -12.92
C MET A 178 -25.92 12.21 -12.88
N GLU A 179 -27.06 12.25 -12.20
CA GLU A 179 -27.87 13.47 -11.98
C GLU A 179 -27.08 14.61 -11.31
N ILE A 180 -26.11 14.26 -10.43
CA ILE A 180 -25.23 15.26 -9.79
C ILE A 180 -24.29 15.89 -10.82
N VAL A 181 -23.75 15.09 -11.72
CA VAL A 181 -22.86 15.57 -12.78
C VAL A 181 -23.63 16.40 -13.79
N ASP A 182 -24.85 15.95 -14.17
CA ASP A 182 -25.71 16.65 -15.12
C ASP A 182 -26.23 17.98 -14.54
N ALA A 183 -26.58 18.02 -13.26
CA ALA A 183 -26.95 19.28 -12.58
C ALA A 183 -25.79 20.29 -12.60
N ALA A 184 -24.56 19.83 -12.29
CA ALA A 184 -23.38 20.69 -12.36
C ALA A 184 -23.12 21.25 -13.76
N ARG A 185 -23.38 20.46 -14.80
CA ARG A 185 -23.28 20.89 -16.22
C ARG A 185 -24.33 21.96 -16.56
N VAL A 186 -25.56 21.76 -16.10
CA VAL A 186 -26.64 22.77 -16.29
C VAL A 186 -26.30 24.08 -15.60
N ASP A 187 -25.65 24.02 -14.41
CA ASP A 187 -25.14 25.18 -13.69
C ASP A 187 -23.91 25.83 -14.34
N GLY A 188 -23.44 25.33 -15.50
CA GLY A 188 -22.30 25.86 -16.23
C GLY A 188 -20.92 25.47 -15.65
N SER A 189 -20.87 24.49 -14.77
CA SER A 189 -19.59 23.98 -14.22
C SER A 189 -18.77 23.29 -15.29
N GLY A 190 -17.49 23.69 -15.44
CA GLY A 190 -16.55 22.99 -16.31
C GLY A 190 -16.19 21.61 -15.74
N GLU A 191 -15.92 20.65 -16.62
CA GLU A 191 -15.70 19.23 -16.25
C GLU A 191 -14.58 19.02 -15.22
N PHE A 192 -13.47 19.72 -15.37
CA PHE A 192 -12.36 19.64 -14.41
C PHE A 192 -12.73 20.22 -13.04
N HIS A 193 -13.55 21.28 -13.02
CA HIS A 193 -14.08 21.85 -11.79
C HIS A 193 -15.07 20.89 -11.13
N THR A 194 -15.99 20.31 -11.91
CA THR A 194 -16.94 19.29 -11.45
C THR A 194 -16.23 18.10 -10.83
N PHE A 195 -15.19 17.57 -11.49
CA PHE A 195 -14.40 16.49 -10.94
C PHE A 195 -13.76 16.86 -9.60
N ASN A 196 -13.02 17.97 -9.54
CA ASN A 196 -12.24 18.29 -8.35
C ASN A 196 -13.07 18.81 -7.17
N ARG A 197 -14.18 19.55 -7.44
CA ARG A 197 -14.97 20.22 -6.40
C ARG A 197 -16.22 19.45 -5.97
N ILE A 198 -16.74 18.58 -6.83
CA ILE A 198 -17.96 17.82 -6.56
C ILE A 198 -17.65 16.34 -6.43
N VAL A 199 -17.09 15.73 -7.46
CA VAL A 199 -16.90 14.27 -7.52
C VAL A 199 -15.82 13.81 -6.56
N LEU A 200 -14.63 14.40 -6.60
CA LEU A 200 -13.49 13.98 -5.76
C LEU A 200 -13.80 14.01 -4.25
N PRO A 201 -14.50 15.04 -3.70
CA PRO A 201 -14.95 15.01 -2.31
C PRO A 201 -15.91 13.88 -1.97
N MET A 202 -16.78 13.45 -2.90
CA MET A 202 -17.68 12.31 -2.67
C MET A 202 -16.92 10.98 -2.61
N LEU A 203 -15.75 10.90 -3.26
CA LEU A 203 -14.88 9.71 -3.27
C LEU A 203 -13.91 9.65 -2.08
N LYS A 204 -13.93 10.59 -1.13
CA LYS A 204 -12.97 10.67 -0.01
C LYS A 204 -12.72 9.34 0.70
N PRO A 205 -13.72 8.50 1.05
CA PRO A 205 -13.44 7.24 1.71
C PRO A 205 -12.61 6.28 0.85
N ALA A 206 -12.95 6.17 -0.44
CA ALA A 206 -12.20 5.33 -1.37
C ALA A 206 -10.79 5.88 -1.64
N LEU A 207 -10.66 7.21 -1.78
CA LEU A 207 -9.36 7.88 -1.93
C LEU A 207 -8.44 7.60 -0.74
N ALA A 208 -8.94 7.70 0.49
CA ALA A 208 -8.16 7.44 1.70
C ALA A 208 -7.64 6.00 1.73
N VAL A 209 -8.50 5.02 1.40
CA VAL A 209 -8.11 3.61 1.33
C VAL A 209 -7.03 3.38 0.26
N GLN A 210 -7.22 3.92 -0.94
CA GLN A 210 -6.27 3.73 -2.04
C GLN A 210 -4.95 4.49 -1.83
N LEU A 211 -4.98 5.65 -1.17
CA LEU A 211 -3.76 6.36 -0.76
C LEU A 211 -2.91 5.50 0.18
N ILE A 212 -3.54 4.87 1.19
CA ILE A 212 -2.82 4.00 2.14
C ILE A 212 -2.24 2.79 1.41
N PHE A 213 -3.03 2.08 0.61
CA PHE A 213 -2.54 0.89 -0.09
C PHE A 213 -1.43 1.23 -1.10
N SER A 214 -1.60 2.27 -1.91
CA SER A 214 -0.58 2.70 -2.87
C SER A 214 0.70 3.18 -2.19
N PHE A 215 0.57 3.88 -1.04
CA PHE A 215 1.71 4.29 -0.24
C PHE A 215 2.47 3.08 0.29
N VAL A 216 1.79 2.12 0.91
CA VAL A 216 2.40 0.91 1.48
C VAL A 216 3.04 0.05 0.38
N GLU A 217 2.38 -0.11 -0.78
CA GLU A 217 2.94 -0.84 -1.93
C GLU A 217 4.25 -0.19 -2.42
N SER A 218 4.24 1.13 -2.59
CA SER A 218 5.42 1.88 -3.04
C SER A 218 6.53 1.91 -1.98
N TRP A 219 6.17 2.08 -0.70
CA TRP A 219 7.11 2.06 0.42
C TRP A 219 7.87 0.74 0.52
N ASN A 220 7.16 -0.39 0.34
CA ASN A 220 7.75 -1.72 0.43
C ASN A 220 8.42 -2.20 -0.88
N ASN A 221 8.36 -1.39 -1.94
CA ASN A 221 8.95 -1.77 -3.21
C ASN A 221 10.49 -1.75 -3.12
N TYR A 222 11.07 -2.95 -3.27
CA TYR A 222 12.52 -3.15 -3.35
C TYR A 222 12.99 -3.32 -4.79
N PHE A 223 12.21 -4.03 -5.62
CA PHE A 223 12.66 -4.59 -6.89
C PHE A 223 13.08 -3.52 -7.90
N LEU A 224 12.20 -2.59 -8.25
CA LEU A 224 12.53 -1.53 -9.21
C LEU A 224 13.56 -0.52 -8.66
N PRO A 225 13.44 -0.03 -7.42
CA PRO A 225 14.47 0.82 -6.84
C PRO A 225 15.86 0.20 -6.85
N ALA A 226 16.00 -1.09 -6.56
CA ALA A 226 17.29 -1.78 -6.55
C ALA A 226 17.94 -1.90 -7.95
N LEU A 227 17.14 -1.85 -9.02
CA LEU A 227 17.63 -1.91 -10.41
C LEU A 227 17.92 -0.53 -11.00
N LEU A 228 17.42 0.55 -10.40
CA LEU A 228 17.46 1.90 -10.99
C LEU A 228 18.25 2.92 -10.15
N LEU A 229 18.48 2.64 -8.85
CA LEU A 229 19.12 3.57 -7.91
C LEU A 229 20.47 3.02 -7.43
N ASP A 230 21.56 3.44 -8.04
CA ASP A 230 22.92 3.05 -7.66
C ASP A 230 23.52 4.01 -6.62
N LYS A 231 23.19 5.32 -6.72
CA LYS A 231 23.75 6.37 -5.86
C LYS A 231 23.30 6.18 -4.40
N ALA A 232 24.24 6.22 -3.46
CA ALA A 232 23.99 5.99 -2.03
C ALA A 232 22.93 6.95 -1.45
N GLU A 233 22.99 8.22 -1.85
CA GLU A 233 22.08 9.28 -1.40
C GLU A 233 20.63 9.13 -1.92
N MET A 234 20.41 8.28 -2.91
CA MET A 234 19.08 8.06 -3.52
C MET A 234 18.39 6.76 -3.05
N LYS A 235 19.10 5.92 -2.31
CA LYS A 235 18.57 4.64 -1.88
C LYS A 235 17.35 4.79 -0.98
N THR A 236 16.39 3.89 -1.17
CA THR A 236 15.20 3.77 -0.33
C THR A 236 15.43 2.79 0.83
N VAL A 237 14.59 2.85 1.87
CA VAL A 237 14.71 1.97 3.05
C VAL A 237 14.76 0.48 2.70
N PRO A 238 13.93 -0.07 1.78
CA PRO A 238 14.04 -1.48 1.41
C PRO A 238 15.41 -1.87 0.83
N ILE A 239 16.05 -1.00 0.05
CA ILE A 239 17.40 -1.23 -0.48
C ILE A 239 18.41 -1.25 0.67
N MET A 240 18.32 -0.30 1.58
CA MET A 240 19.21 -0.21 2.74
C MET A 240 19.10 -1.43 3.65
N ILE A 241 17.88 -1.91 3.92
CA ILE A 241 17.65 -3.13 4.69
C ILE A 241 18.27 -4.36 3.98
N ALA A 242 18.13 -4.44 2.67
CA ALA A 242 18.74 -5.54 1.90
C ALA A 242 20.27 -5.49 1.95
N GLN A 243 20.87 -4.30 1.91
CA GLN A 243 22.31 -4.10 2.05
C GLN A 243 22.81 -4.47 3.45
N LEU A 244 22.09 -4.08 4.51
CA LEU A 244 22.39 -4.49 5.88
C LEU A 244 22.38 -6.00 6.04
N ARG A 245 21.42 -6.69 5.42
CA ARG A 245 21.36 -8.17 5.45
C ARG A 245 22.52 -8.84 4.69
N ALA A 246 23.06 -8.18 3.67
CA ALA A 246 24.18 -8.67 2.89
C ALA A 246 25.53 -8.31 3.51
N ALA A 247 25.58 -7.33 4.41
CA ALA A 247 26.78 -6.93 5.12
C ALA A 247 27.15 -7.99 6.16
N ASP A 248 28.46 -8.20 6.35
CA ASP A 248 28.96 -9.11 7.36
C ASP A 248 28.58 -8.58 8.77
N TYR A 249 27.73 -9.33 9.47
CA TYR A 249 27.22 -8.97 10.81
C TYR A 249 28.31 -8.86 11.89
N SER A 250 29.56 -9.22 11.58
CA SER A 250 30.68 -9.06 12.49
C SER A 250 31.04 -7.59 12.80
N LYS A 251 30.51 -6.63 12.02
CA LYS A 251 30.79 -5.21 12.15
C LYS A 251 29.74 -4.41 12.95
N PHE A 252 28.65 -5.04 13.33
CA PHE A 252 27.59 -4.46 14.14
C PHE A 252 27.45 -5.25 15.46
#